data_bd23a6f14386f82556ea06b833cb4a68
#
_entry.id   bd23a6f14386f82556ea06b833cb4a68
#
_cell.length_a   1.000
_cell.length_b   1.000
_cell.length_c   1.000
_cell.angle_alpha   90.00
_cell.angle_beta   90.00
_cell.angle_gamma   90.00
#
_symmetry.space_group_name_H-M   'P 1'
#
loop_
_entity.id
_entity.type
_entity.pdbx_description
1 polymer ?
#
loop_
_entity_poly.entity_id
_entity_poly.type
_entity_poly.pdbx_seq_one_letter_code
_entity_poly.pdbx_strand_id
1 'polypeptide(L)'
;MVVIGGGFGGLQAALKLRHDPVEVTLIDRRNFHLFQPLTYQVATGALSPGEIAYPLRAVFKRHRNVRVLLAEVSDFDLDSRRLYLSAVGEVPAPATLDYDTLIIAGGSRYSYFGHDDWSEFAAEVKSLESALTVRGRILSAFEAAEAETDPERRAAWLTFAVVGAGPTGVEMAGQIAELARDTLRRDFDAVDPRTGRILLIEAADRVLTTFPPSLSAKAQRSLERLGVTPMLRSTVVGVDAESVSIADAAGSTQRIPTRTVVWAAGVTASKLGVRLGELTGAELDRSGRVAVEPDLTLPGHPEVFALGDMVRVRGADGTLVTYPGVAPVAMQQGRYAAEAVRGRLASTRVPPWRYRDKGNLATIGRGAAVADIKPVRLSGFLAWVTWLVVHLWYLVGFENRVLVFTRWGFSFVTHGRGARLITATAPDKTSDTR
;
A
#
# COMPACT_ATOMS: atom_id res chain seq x y z
N MET A 1 20.01 8.70 17.79
CA MET A 1 19.69 7.73 16.72
C MET A 1 18.64 8.26 15.78
N VAL A 2 18.59 7.78 14.54
CA VAL A 2 17.64 8.23 13.53
C VAL A 2 16.81 7.05 12.99
N VAL A 3 15.52 7.27 12.78
CA VAL A 3 14.60 6.32 12.14
C VAL A 3 14.03 6.99 10.89
N ILE A 4 14.22 6.40 9.72
CA ILE A 4 13.71 6.89 8.43
C ILE A 4 12.45 6.12 8.06
N GLY A 5 11.36 6.84 7.85
CA GLY A 5 10.06 6.31 7.46
C GLY A 5 9.10 6.09 8.64
N GLY A 6 8.00 6.84 8.68
CA GLY A 6 6.89 6.71 9.63
C GLY A 6 5.86 5.63 9.25
N GLY A 7 6.23 4.72 8.33
CA GLY A 7 5.43 3.55 7.96
C GLY A 7 5.39 2.49 9.07
N PHE A 8 4.93 1.27 8.72
CA PHE A 8 4.74 0.21 9.72
C PHE A 8 6.03 -0.15 10.49
N GLY A 9 7.17 -0.25 9.78
CA GLY A 9 8.44 -0.64 10.41
C GLY A 9 9.00 0.44 11.31
N GLY A 10 9.21 1.65 10.78
CA GLY A 10 9.82 2.73 11.54
C GLY A 10 8.94 3.24 12.69
N LEU A 11 7.61 3.31 12.49
CA LEU A 11 6.68 3.62 13.58
C LEU A 11 6.82 2.62 14.74
N GLN A 12 6.90 1.31 14.45
CA GLN A 12 7.04 0.28 15.48
C GLN A 12 8.40 0.35 16.19
N ALA A 13 9.47 0.66 15.45
CA ALA A 13 10.78 0.89 16.04
C ALA A 13 10.75 2.08 17.01
N ALA A 14 10.30 3.24 16.57
CA ALA A 14 10.20 4.44 17.39
C ALA A 14 9.26 4.25 18.60
N LEU A 15 8.09 3.59 18.41
CA LEU A 15 7.18 3.26 19.53
C LEU A 15 7.80 2.34 20.57
N LYS A 16 8.66 1.42 20.17
CA LYS A 16 9.34 0.53 21.10
C LYS A 16 10.44 1.26 21.88
N LEU A 17 11.12 2.21 21.28
CA LEU A 17 12.22 2.98 21.87
C LEU A 17 11.77 4.20 22.67
N ARG A 18 10.48 4.52 22.71
CA ARG A 18 9.91 5.75 23.27
C ARG A 18 10.11 5.95 24.80
N HIS A 19 10.60 4.93 25.49
CA HIS A 19 10.88 4.97 26.94
C HIS A 19 12.33 4.58 27.26
N ASP A 20 13.15 4.35 26.22
CA ASP A 20 14.56 3.98 26.40
C ASP A 20 15.44 5.23 26.54
N PRO A 21 16.64 5.11 27.14
CA PRO A 21 17.58 6.22 27.30
C PRO A 21 18.31 6.56 25.99
N VAL A 22 17.53 6.82 24.94
CA VAL A 22 18.01 7.21 23.62
C VAL A 22 17.19 8.37 23.07
N GLU A 23 17.81 9.28 22.34
CA GLU A 23 17.12 10.30 21.59
C GLU A 23 16.82 9.78 20.18
N VAL A 24 15.55 9.72 19.83
CA VAL A 24 15.07 9.21 18.54
C VAL A 24 14.59 10.37 17.67
N THR A 25 15.17 10.56 16.50
CA THR A 25 14.61 11.44 15.45
C THR A 25 13.95 10.57 14.40
N LEU A 26 12.61 10.62 14.32
CA LEU A 26 11.83 9.97 13.28
C LEU A 26 11.64 10.93 12.11
N ILE A 27 12.15 10.57 10.92
CA ILE A 27 12.07 11.36 9.69
C ILE A 27 11.06 10.71 8.75
N ASP A 28 10.13 11.49 8.22
CA ASP A 28 9.26 11.08 7.11
C ASP A 28 8.96 12.29 6.23
N ARG A 29 8.76 12.07 4.94
CA ARG A 29 8.28 13.08 3.98
C ARG A 29 6.80 13.40 4.11
N ARG A 30 6.06 12.64 4.95
CA ARG A 30 4.68 12.90 5.35
C ARG A 30 4.62 13.10 6.85
N ASN A 31 3.72 13.95 7.29
CA ASN A 31 3.51 14.23 8.71
C ASN A 31 2.62 13.19 9.42
N PHE A 32 2.23 12.10 8.71
CA PHE A 32 1.30 11.10 9.20
C PHE A 32 1.75 9.66 8.92
N HIS A 33 1.32 8.75 9.77
CA HIS A 33 1.33 7.32 9.51
C HIS A 33 0.09 6.94 8.70
N LEU A 34 0.27 6.24 7.59
CA LEU A 34 -0.82 5.74 6.75
C LEU A 34 -1.07 4.26 7.04
N PHE A 35 -2.32 3.93 7.38
CA PHE A 35 -2.74 2.54 7.49
C PHE A 35 -3.12 2.00 6.10
N GLN A 36 -2.11 1.65 5.33
CA GLN A 36 -2.21 1.24 3.91
C GLN A 36 -3.25 0.16 3.61
N PRO A 37 -3.51 -0.87 4.47
CA PRO A 37 -4.51 -1.88 4.17
C PRO A 37 -5.93 -1.33 3.93
N LEU A 38 -6.21 -0.09 4.29
CA LEU A 38 -7.52 0.54 4.07
C LEU A 38 -7.51 1.64 2.98
N THR A 39 -6.42 1.81 2.23
CA THR A 39 -6.35 2.83 1.15
C THR A 39 -7.39 2.61 0.06
N TYR A 40 -7.71 1.36 -0.28
CA TYR A 40 -8.75 1.04 -1.25
C TYR A 40 -10.15 1.54 -0.80
N GLN A 41 -10.42 1.63 0.51
CA GLN A 41 -11.67 2.19 1.03
C GLN A 41 -11.73 3.71 0.89
N VAL A 42 -10.59 4.39 0.97
CA VAL A 42 -10.50 5.82 0.63
C VAL A 42 -10.68 6.01 -0.88
N ALA A 43 -10.03 5.18 -1.69
CA ALA A 43 -10.14 5.20 -3.15
C ALA A 43 -11.55 4.93 -3.68
N THR A 44 -12.45 4.37 -2.86
CA THR A 44 -13.85 4.10 -3.23
C THR A 44 -14.86 4.88 -2.40
N GLY A 45 -14.41 5.89 -1.63
CA GLY A 45 -15.26 6.77 -0.85
C GLY A 45 -15.95 6.12 0.36
N ALA A 46 -15.52 4.94 0.77
CA ALA A 46 -16.05 4.26 1.97
C ALA A 46 -15.50 4.88 3.26
N LEU A 47 -14.22 5.30 3.24
CA LEU A 47 -13.55 5.99 4.35
C LEU A 47 -13.01 7.35 3.90
N SER A 48 -12.89 8.27 4.85
CA SER A 48 -12.21 9.55 4.67
C SER A 48 -10.70 9.41 4.89
N PRO A 49 -9.86 10.25 4.28
CA PRO A 49 -8.40 10.23 4.47
C PRO A 49 -7.95 10.23 5.93
N GLY A 50 -8.55 11.08 6.77
CA GLY A 50 -8.20 11.21 8.18
C GLY A 50 -8.52 9.99 9.04
N GLU A 51 -9.40 9.09 8.56
CA GLU A 51 -9.77 7.87 9.30
C GLU A 51 -8.68 6.79 9.22
N ILE A 52 -7.81 6.84 8.21
CA ILE A 52 -6.71 5.88 8.02
C ILE A 52 -5.31 6.50 8.11
N ALA A 53 -5.22 7.82 8.20
CA ALA A 53 -3.98 8.57 8.37
C ALA A 53 -3.95 9.21 9.76
N TYR A 54 -2.87 8.97 10.51
CA TYR A 54 -2.74 9.50 11.87
C TYR A 54 -1.46 10.32 12.03
N PRO A 55 -1.54 11.58 12.52
CA PRO A 55 -0.37 12.46 12.60
C PRO A 55 0.73 11.89 13.48
N LEU A 56 1.95 11.77 12.94
CA LEU A 56 3.10 11.21 13.67
C LEU A 56 3.40 11.98 14.96
N ARG A 57 3.28 13.32 14.93
CA ARG A 57 3.48 14.12 16.16
C ARG A 57 2.44 13.84 17.23
N ALA A 58 1.21 13.47 16.84
CA ALA A 58 0.16 13.09 17.80
C ALA A 58 0.48 11.74 18.46
N VAL A 59 1.08 10.79 17.72
CA VAL A 59 1.53 9.50 18.27
C VAL A 59 2.56 9.71 19.39
N PHE A 60 3.50 10.63 19.19
CA PHE A 60 4.62 10.86 20.10
C PHE A 60 4.45 12.05 21.05
N LYS A 61 3.28 12.69 21.09
CA LYS A 61 3.01 13.90 21.89
C LYS A 61 3.47 13.82 23.37
N ARG A 62 3.43 12.62 23.95
CA ARG A 62 3.77 12.37 25.38
C ARG A 62 5.17 11.77 25.57
N HIS A 63 5.98 11.67 24.51
CA HIS A 63 7.28 10.98 24.53
C HIS A 63 8.40 11.98 24.18
N ARG A 64 9.06 12.51 25.24
CA ARG A 64 10.07 13.58 25.11
C ARG A 64 11.33 13.16 24.37
N ASN A 65 11.64 11.88 24.39
CA ASN A 65 12.82 11.32 23.72
C ASN A 65 12.58 10.99 22.23
N VAL A 66 11.36 11.23 21.68
CA VAL A 66 11.07 11.04 20.25
C VAL A 66 10.72 12.36 19.60
N ARG A 67 11.58 12.82 18.72
CA ARG A 67 11.37 13.98 17.85
C ARG A 67 10.91 13.53 16.47
N VAL A 68 9.87 14.17 15.91
CA VAL A 68 9.43 13.95 14.52
C VAL A 68 9.95 15.08 13.64
N LEU A 69 10.59 14.75 12.54
CA LEU A 69 11.08 15.68 11.52
C LEU A 69 10.39 15.42 10.18
N LEU A 70 9.74 16.43 9.62
CA LEU A 70 9.20 16.39 8.27
C LEU A 70 10.32 16.77 7.30
N ALA A 71 10.89 15.78 6.61
CA ALA A 71 11.96 15.95 5.66
C ALA A 71 12.05 14.73 4.73
N GLU A 72 12.66 14.89 3.58
CA GLU A 72 13.03 13.79 2.70
C GLU A 72 14.52 13.48 2.84
N VAL A 73 14.85 12.20 3.01
CA VAL A 73 16.24 11.74 3.00
C VAL A 73 16.66 11.59 1.54
N SER A 74 17.63 12.37 1.12
CA SER A 74 18.14 12.40 -0.26
C SER A 74 19.34 11.50 -0.47
N ASP A 75 20.23 11.39 0.53
CA ASP A 75 21.44 10.57 0.44
C ASP A 75 21.99 10.19 1.82
N PHE A 76 23.03 9.32 1.83
CA PHE A 76 23.71 8.81 3.01
C PHE A 76 25.25 8.97 2.84
N ASP A 77 25.91 9.36 3.93
CA ASP A 77 27.33 9.16 4.15
C ASP A 77 27.45 8.19 5.34
N LEU A 78 27.66 6.91 5.01
CA LEU A 78 27.68 5.84 6.02
C LEU A 78 28.96 5.87 6.84
N ASP A 79 30.09 6.27 6.24
CA ASP A 79 31.40 6.36 6.92
C ASP A 79 31.42 7.47 7.96
N SER A 80 30.89 8.65 7.60
CA SER A 80 30.76 9.80 8.51
C SER A 80 29.50 9.72 9.39
N ARG A 81 28.64 8.71 9.24
CA ARG A 81 27.36 8.54 9.92
C ARG A 81 26.44 9.76 9.79
N ARG A 82 26.29 10.24 8.56
CA ARG A 82 25.55 11.46 8.22
C ARG A 82 24.48 11.20 7.17
N LEU A 83 23.31 11.82 7.34
CA LEU A 83 22.24 11.86 6.36
C LEU A 83 22.21 13.21 5.68
N TYR A 84 21.90 13.24 4.39
CA TYR A 84 21.55 14.42 3.64
C TYR A 84 20.03 14.51 3.53
N LEU A 85 19.49 15.69 3.81
CA LEU A 85 18.06 15.92 3.89
C LEU A 85 17.64 17.01 2.89
N SER A 86 16.45 16.85 2.34
CA SER A 86 15.78 17.85 1.50
C SER A 86 14.49 18.34 2.13
N ALA A 87 14.13 19.56 1.81
CA ALA A 87 12.84 20.16 2.16
C ALA A 87 11.67 19.36 1.56
N VAL A 88 10.51 19.43 2.20
CA VAL A 88 9.25 18.87 1.69
C VAL A 88 8.32 20.02 1.34
N GLY A 89 8.14 20.26 0.04
CA GLY A 89 7.45 21.46 -0.43
C GLY A 89 8.13 22.73 0.09
N GLU A 90 7.36 23.61 0.74
CA GLU A 90 7.88 24.85 1.33
C GLU A 90 8.43 24.65 2.77
N VAL A 91 8.33 23.44 3.34
CA VAL A 91 8.81 23.17 4.70
C VAL A 91 10.31 22.94 4.70
N PRO A 92 11.12 23.84 5.30
CA PRO A 92 12.56 23.71 5.31
C PRO A 92 13.00 22.51 6.18
N ALA A 93 14.13 21.91 5.80
CA ALA A 93 14.79 20.86 6.56
C ALA A 93 16.25 21.26 6.81
N PRO A 94 16.90 20.77 7.88
CA PRO A 94 18.35 20.87 8.01
C PRO A 94 19.01 20.13 6.83
N ALA A 95 20.11 20.66 6.30
CA ALA A 95 20.81 20.05 5.16
C ALA A 95 21.36 18.66 5.50
N THR A 96 21.80 18.47 6.75
CA THR A 96 22.39 17.22 7.22
C THR A 96 21.92 16.87 8.63
N LEU A 97 22.01 15.58 8.98
CA LEU A 97 21.76 15.08 10.33
C LEU A 97 22.69 13.90 10.62
N ASP A 98 23.47 13.99 11.71
CA ASP A 98 24.34 12.93 12.16
C ASP A 98 23.58 11.89 13.02
N TYR A 99 24.11 10.65 13.07
CA TYR A 99 23.51 9.56 13.84
C TYR A 99 24.56 8.62 14.46
N ASP A 100 24.24 8.02 15.60
CA ASP A 100 25.01 6.90 16.16
C ASP A 100 24.45 5.55 15.67
N THR A 101 23.12 5.47 15.53
CA THR A 101 22.40 4.30 15.02
C THR A 101 21.33 4.77 14.04
N LEU A 102 21.20 4.07 12.92
CA LEU A 102 20.25 4.37 11.87
C LEU A 102 19.31 3.18 11.62
N ILE A 103 18.00 3.44 11.54
CA ILE A 103 16.99 2.46 11.13
C ILE A 103 16.30 2.98 9.88
N ILE A 104 16.40 2.26 8.76
CA ILE A 104 15.87 2.66 7.46
C ILE A 104 14.66 1.79 7.12
N ALA A 105 13.48 2.40 7.09
CA ALA A 105 12.19 1.76 6.81
C ALA A 105 11.49 2.43 5.61
N GLY A 106 12.22 2.55 4.49
CA GLY A 106 11.80 3.29 3.28
C GLY A 106 10.63 2.66 2.53
N GLY A 107 10.27 1.41 2.83
CA GLY A 107 9.14 0.70 2.20
C GLY A 107 9.35 0.39 0.72
N SER A 108 8.26 0.36 -0.03
CA SER A 108 8.23 0.05 -1.46
C SER A 108 7.35 1.04 -2.22
N ARG A 109 7.48 1.06 -3.55
CA ARG A 109 6.68 1.82 -4.50
C ARG A 109 6.09 0.86 -5.54
N TYR A 110 5.10 1.28 -6.31
CA TYR A 110 4.62 0.49 -7.42
C TYR A 110 5.64 0.42 -8.55
N SER A 111 5.56 -0.64 -9.32
CA SER A 111 6.34 -0.87 -10.52
C SER A 111 5.39 -1.03 -11.70
N TYR A 112 5.67 -0.30 -12.76
CA TYR A 112 4.99 -0.47 -14.05
C TYR A 112 5.80 -1.39 -14.98
N PHE A 113 6.73 -2.20 -14.40
CA PHE A 113 7.55 -3.18 -15.12
C PHE A 113 8.36 -2.61 -16.28
N GLY A 114 8.85 -1.37 -16.14
CA GLY A 114 9.63 -0.65 -17.14
C GLY A 114 8.82 0.32 -18.01
N HIS A 115 7.51 0.41 -17.79
CA HIS A 115 6.59 1.31 -18.49
C HIS A 115 6.13 2.44 -17.56
N ASP A 116 7.07 3.26 -17.07
CA ASP A 116 6.76 4.32 -16.10
C ASP A 116 5.82 5.41 -16.68
N ASP A 117 5.73 5.52 -17.99
CA ASP A 117 4.76 6.33 -18.74
C ASP A 117 3.30 5.94 -18.48
N TRP A 118 3.03 4.69 -18.15
CA TRP A 118 1.66 4.25 -17.81
C TRP A 118 1.13 4.86 -16.51
N SER A 119 2.01 5.38 -15.66
CA SER A 119 1.62 6.04 -14.40
C SER A 119 0.70 7.25 -14.60
N GLU A 120 0.76 7.89 -15.77
CA GLU A 120 -0.15 8.98 -16.13
C GLU A 120 -1.61 8.49 -16.26
N PHE A 121 -1.81 7.31 -16.82
CA PHE A 121 -3.12 6.75 -17.15
C PHE A 121 -3.61 5.73 -16.13
N ALA A 122 -2.72 4.95 -15.53
CA ALA A 122 -3.01 3.90 -14.56
C ALA A 122 -2.61 4.32 -13.15
N ALA A 123 -3.56 4.85 -12.36
CA ALA A 123 -3.28 5.32 -11.01
C ALA A 123 -3.11 4.17 -10.01
N GLU A 124 -2.12 4.30 -9.14
CA GLU A 124 -1.84 3.36 -8.05
C GLU A 124 -2.72 3.59 -6.81
N VAL A 125 -2.67 2.70 -5.80
CA VAL A 125 -3.48 2.79 -4.56
C VAL A 125 -2.63 2.71 -3.28
N LYS A 126 -1.32 2.97 -3.34
CA LYS A 126 -0.40 2.77 -2.22
C LYS A 126 -0.27 3.97 -1.28
N SER A 127 -0.51 5.16 -1.78
CA SER A 127 -0.44 6.40 -1.02
C SER A 127 -1.83 7.00 -0.81
N LEU A 128 -1.95 7.96 0.11
CA LEU A 128 -3.19 8.67 0.33
C LEU A 128 -3.56 9.53 -0.88
N GLU A 129 -2.56 10.17 -1.46
CA GLU A 129 -2.69 11.03 -2.64
C GLU A 129 -3.18 10.23 -3.85
N SER A 130 -2.56 9.08 -4.10
CA SER A 130 -2.96 8.19 -5.20
C SER A 130 -4.35 7.58 -5.00
N ALA A 131 -4.72 7.23 -3.75
CA ALA A 131 -6.06 6.77 -3.43
C ALA A 131 -7.13 7.85 -3.70
N LEU A 132 -6.82 9.12 -3.44
CA LEU A 132 -7.71 10.25 -3.77
C LEU A 132 -7.80 10.47 -5.28
N THR A 133 -6.70 10.31 -6.01
CA THR A 133 -6.70 10.36 -7.49
C THR A 133 -7.60 9.26 -8.07
N VAL A 134 -7.45 8.02 -7.58
CA VAL A 134 -8.30 6.89 -8.02
C VAL A 134 -9.77 7.18 -7.69
N ARG A 135 -10.07 7.71 -6.50
CA ARG A 135 -11.44 8.10 -6.13
C ARG A 135 -12.02 9.12 -7.10
N GLY A 136 -11.24 10.16 -7.39
CA GLY A 136 -11.64 11.18 -8.37
C GLY A 136 -11.94 10.56 -9.74
N ARG A 137 -11.04 9.72 -10.27
CA ARG A 137 -11.22 9.06 -11.56
C ARG A 137 -12.46 8.15 -11.61
N ILE A 138 -12.68 7.33 -10.57
CA ILE A 138 -13.85 6.45 -10.50
C ILE A 138 -15.16 7.26 -10.48
N LEU A 139 -15.26 8.28 -9.63
CA LEU A 139 -16.49 9.07 -9.52
C LEU A 139 -16.71 9.93 -10.77
N SER A 140 -15.67 10.58 -11.29
CA SER A 140 -15.76 11.35 -12.54
C SER A 140 -16.14 10.49 -13.75
N ALA A 141 -15.81 9.20 -13.74
CA ALA A 141 -16.20 8.31 -14.83
C ALA A 141 -17.73 8.11 -14.89
N PHE A 142 -18.41 8.04 -13.74
CA PHE A 142 -19.87 7.97 -13.69
C PHE A 142 -20.51 9.31 -14.10
N GLU A 143 -19.98 10.45 -13.64
CA GLU A 143 -20.44 11.78 -14.05
C GLU A 143 -20.27 12.00 -15.57
N ALA A 144 -19.12 11.57 -16.12
CA ALA A 144 -18.89 11.66 -17.57
C ALA A 144 -19.82 10.73 -18.36
N ALA A 145 -20.09 9.54 -17.86
CA ALA A 145 -21.03 8.61 -18.50
C ALA A 145 -22.46 9.17 -18.50
N GLU A 146 -22.86 9.90 -17.45
CA GLU A 146 -24.17 10.56 -17.35
C GLU A 146 -24.36 11.62 -18.45
N ALA A 147 -23.30 12.39 -18.72
CA ALA A 147 -23.32 13.46 -19.71
C ALA A 147 -23.04 12.97 -21.16
N GLU A 148 -22.46 11.79 -21.34
CA GLU A 148 -22.05 11.26 -22.66
C GLU A 148 -23.26 10.75 -23.44
N THR A 149 -23.38 11.16 -24.70
CA THR A 149 -24.47 10.77 -25.59
C THR A 149 -24.11 9.60 -26.50
N ASP A 150 -22.83 9.44 -26.81
CA ASP A 150 -22.33 8.33 -27.64
C ASP A 150 -22.29 7.03 -26.81
N PRO A 151 -22.99 5.97 -27.23
CA PRO A 151 -23.09 4.73 -26.47
C PRO A 151 -21.74 4.02 -26.29
N GLU A 152 -20.82 4.08 -27.25
CA GLU A 152 -19.50 3.42 -27.17
C GLU A 152 -18.60 4.15 -26.20
N ARG A 153 -18.57 5.48 -26.24
CA ARG A 153 -17.83 6.30 -25.30
C ARG A 153 -18.41 6.17 -23.88
N ARG A 154 -19.73 6.15 -23.75
CA ARG A 154 -20.41 5.90 -22.48
C ARG A 154 -20.00 4.55 -21.88
N ALA A 155 -19.97 3.50 -22.68
CA ALA A 155 -19.51 2.18 -22.26
C ALA A 155 -18.02 2.19 -21.84
N ALA A 156 -17.16 2.97 -22.49
CA ALA A 156 -15.78 3.15 -22.10
C ALA A 156 -15.63 3.85 -20.73
N TRP A 157 -16.45 4.87 -20.44
CA TRP A 157 -16.53 5.51 -19.13
C TRP A 157 -16.98 4.54 -18.02
N LEU A 158 -17.93 3.65 -18.33
CA LEU A 158 -18.47 2.65 -17.39
C LEU A 158 -17.62 1.37 -17.34
N THR A 159 -16.45 1.34 -17.98
CA THR A 159 -15.52 0.21 -17.90
C THR A 159 -14.35 0.57 -16.98
N PHE A 160 -14.16 -0.21 -15.93
CA PHE A 160 -13.12 -0.06 -14.91
C PHE A 160 -12.16 -1.24 -14.99
N ALA A 161 -10.89 -0.98 -15.26
CA ALA A 161 -9.84 -2.00 -15.34
C ALA A 161 -8.97 -1.94 -14.08
N VAL A 162 -8.94 -3.03 -13.31
CA VAL A 162 -8.05 -3.20 -12.15
C VAL A 162 -6.98 -4.19 -12.53
N VAL A 163 -5.71 -3.78 -12.48
CA VAL A 163 -4.56 -4.59 -12.89
C VAL A 163 -3.87 -5.20 -11.68
N GLY A 164 -3.76 -6.52 -11.66
CA GLY A 164 -3.22 -7.32 -10.56
C GLY A 164 -4.32 -7.84 -9.63
N ALA A 165 -4.41 -9.18 -9.48
CA ALA A 165 -5.39 -9.84 -8.62
C ALA A 165 -4.78 -10.35 -7.30
N GLY A 166 -3.79 -9.65 -6.77
CA GLY A 166 -3.38 -9.75 -5.36
C GLY A 166 -4.45 -9.17 -4.42
N PRO A 167 -4.21 -9.15 -3.10
CA PRO A 167 -5.19 -8.62 -2.13
C PRO A 167 -5.73 -7.24 -2.48
N THR A 168 -4.85 -6.27 -2.77
CA THR A 168 -5.27 -4.89 -3.12
C THR A 168 -6.18 -4.83 -4.34
N GLY A 169 -5.85 -5.57 -5.42
CA GLY A 169 -6.66 -5.56 -6.63
C GLY A 169 -8.03 -6.24 -6.45
N VAL A 170 -8.08 -7.34 -5.70
CA VAL A 170 -9.33 -8.03 -5.34
C VAL A 170 -10.21 -7.11 -4.49
N GLU A 171 -9.66 -6.44 -3.49
CA GLU A 171 -10.36 -5.48 -2.64
C GLU A 171 -10.88 -4.28 -3.43
N MET A 172 -10.05 -3.73 -4.33
CA MET A 172 -10.45 -2.63 -5.22
C MET A 172 -11.58 -3.03 -6.15
N ALA A 173 -11.44 -4.14 -6.88
CA ALA A 173 -12.45 -4.59 -7.82
C ALA A 173 -13.80 -4.87 -7.14
N GLY A 174 -13.78 -5.53 -5.98
CA GLY A 174 -14.97 -5.78 -5.18
C GLY A 174 -15.63 -4.49 -4.71
N GLN A 175 -14.84 -3.52 -4.25
CA GLN A 175 -15.35 -2.24 -3.76
C GLN A 175 -15.88 -1.33 -4.88
N ILE A 176 -15.29 -1.36 -6.10
CA ILE A 176 -15.86 -0.65 -7.26
C ILE A 176 -17.20 -1.29 -7.66
N ALA A 177 -17.28 -2.62 -7.64
CA ALA A 177 -18.53 -3.32 -7.95
C ALA A 177 -19.66 -2.98 -6.94
N GLU A 178 -19.36 -2.96 -5.64
CA GLU A 178 -20.34 -2.53 -4.62
C GLU A 178 -20.72 -1.05 -4.75
N LEU A 179 -19.75 -0.19 -5.08
CA LEU A 179 -20.02 1.23 -5.33
C LEU A 179 -21.03 1.40 -6.47
N ALA A 180 -20.82 0.76 -7.59
CA ALA A 180 -21.68 0.82 -8.76
C ALA A 180 -23.07 0.21 -8.51
N ARG A 181 -23.12 -1.00 -7.90
CA ARG A 181 -24.37 -1.76 -7.75
C ARG A 181 -25.27 -1.29 -6.61
N ASP A 182 -24.67 -0.88 -5.52
CA ASP A 182 -25.40 -0.60 -4.28
C ASP A 182 -25.46 0.90 -3.98
N THR A 183 -24.28 1.57 -3.99
CA THR A 183 -24.17 2.94 -3.49
C THR A 183 -24.69 3.96 -4.50
N LEU A 184 -24.27 3.85 -5.77
CA LEU A 184 -24.62 4.81 -6.83
C LEU A 184 -25.90 4.47 -7.58
N ARG A 185 -26.59 3.41 -7.19
CA ARG A 185 -27.74 2.83 -7.91
C ARG A 185 -28.84 3.81 -8.31
N ARG A 186 -29.01 4.89 -7.55
CA ARG A 186 -30.07 5.89 -7.72
C ARG A 186 -29.55 7.32 -7.82
N ASP A 187 -28.26 7.49 -8.06
CA ASP A 187 -27.63 8.81 -8.07
C ASP A 187 -27.61 9.42 -9.48
N PHE A 188 -27.92 8.63 -10.53
CA PHE A 188 -27.86 9.03 -11.93
C PHE A 188 -29.18 8.75 -12.65
N ASP A 189 -29.54 9.61 -13.61
CA ASP A 189 -30.80 9.55 -14.36
C ASP A 189 -30.61 8.94 -15.75
N ALA A 190 -29.52 9.31 -16.45
CA ALA A 190 -29.29 8.88 -17.84
C ALA A 190 -28.55 7.54 -17.93
N VAL A 191 -27.85 7.12 -16.88
CA VAL A 191 -27.14 5.84 -16.84
C VAL A 191 -27.52 5.00 -15.63
N ASP A 192 -27.50 3.69 -15.81
CA ASP A 192 -27.59 2.74 -14.69
C ASP A 192 -26.16 2.33 -14.30
N PRO A 193 -25.63 2.77 -13.13
CA PRO A 193 -24.30 2.41 -12.69
C PRO A 193 -24.05 0.90 -12.61
N ARG A 194 -25.11 0.10 -12.44
CA ARG A 194 -25.04 -1.36 -12.37
C ARG A 194 -24.60 -2.01 -13.69
N THR A 195 -24.68 -1.29 -14.81
CA THR A 195 -24.19 -1.73 -16.12
C THR A 195 -22.68 -1.60 -16.26
N GLY A 196 -22.03 -0.97 -15.28
CA GLY A 196 -20.58 -0.82 -15.22
C GLY A 196 -19.84 -2.16 -15.26
N ARG A 197 -18.84 -2.26 -16.14
CA ARG A 197 -17.99 -3.43 -16.30
C ARG A 197 -16.75 -3.29 -15.43
N ILE A 198 -16.56 -4.18 -14.47
CA ILE A 198 -15.37 -4.20 -13.63
C ILE A 198 -14.50 -5.39 -14.04
N LEU A 199 -13.35 -5.10 -14.63
CA LEU A 199 -12.41 -6.08 -15.13
C LEU A 199 -11.26 -6.19 -14.14
N LEU A 200 -10.94 -7.43 -13.70
CA LEU A 200 -9.78 -7.70 -12.85
C LEU A 200 -8.77 -8.50 -13.67
N ILE A 201 -7.72 -7.82 -14.14
CA ILE A 201 -6.72 -8.36 -15.07
C ILE A 201 -5.56 -8.94 -14.26
N GLU A 202 -5.24 -10.23 -14.53
CA GLU A 202 -4.18 -10.96 -13.82
C GLU A 202 -3.40 -11.86 -14.77
N ALA A 203 -2.08 -11.75 -14.72
CA ALA A 203 -1.18 -12.57 -15.52
C ALA A 203 -1.16 -14.05 -15.07
N ALA A 204 -1.40 -14.29 -13.79
CA ALA A 204 -1.47 -15.65 -13.24
C ALA A 204 -2.79 -16.36 -13.62
N ASP A 205 -2.84 -17.67 -13.34
CA ASP A 205 -3.98 -18.53 -13.61
C ASP A 205 -5.12 -18.44 -12.57
N ARG A 206 -4.95 -17.66 -11.51
CA ARG A 206 -5.94 -17.47 -10.45
C ARG A 206 -5.73 -16.17 -9.69
N VAL A 207 -6.79 -15.68 -9.06
CA VAL A 207 -6.74 -14.56 -8.12
C VAL A 207 -6.07 -14.98 -6.80
N LEU A 208 -5.50 -14.06 -6.04
CA LEU A 208 -4.91 -14.30 -4.72
C LEU A 208 -3.93 -15.48 -4.71
N THR A 209 -2.94 -15.46 -5.58
CA THR A 209 -1.96 -16.55 -5.77
C THR A 209 -1.21 -16.94 -4.48
N THR A 210 -1.10 -16.03 -3.53
CA THR A 210 -0.49 -16.25 -2.20
C THR A 210 -1.38 -17.02 -1.24
N PHE A 211 -2.65 -17.24 -1.58
CA PHE A 211 -3.60 -18.02 -0.79
C PHE A 211 -3.69 -19.46 -1.32
N PRO A 212 -4.12 -20.43 -0.49
CA PRO A 212 -4.42 -21.78 -0.94
C PRO A 212 -5.43 -21.77 -2.11
N PRO A 213 -5.29 -22.69 -3.10
CA PRO A 213 -6.18 -22.74 -4.27
C PRO A 213 -7.67 -22.78 -3.93
N SER A 214 -8.05 -23.45 -2.84
CA SER A 214 -9.44 -23.53 -2.38
C SER A 214 -10.00 -22.19 -1.93
N LEU A 215 -9.20 -21.32 -1.30
CA LEU A 215 -9.60 -19.96 -0.91
C LEU A 215 -9.60 -19.01 -2.11
N SER A 216 -8.61 -19.13 -3.00
CA SER A 216 -8.56 -18.41 -4.27
C SER A 216 -9.84 -18.66 -5.10
N ALA A 217 -10.25 -19.91 -5.29
CA ALA A 217 -11.47 -20.26 -5.99
C ALA A 217 -12.75 -19.71 -5.33
N LYS A 218 -12.80 -19.65 -3.98
CA LYS A 218 -13.92 -19.02 -3.26
C LYS A 218 -13.94 -17.51 -3.45
N ALA A 219 -12.77 -16.86 -3.44
CA ALA A 219 -12.63 -15.43 -3.69
C ALA A 219 -13.10 -15.10 -5.12
N GLN A 220 -12.66 -15.85 -6.12
CA GLN A 220 -13.07 -15.66 -7.51
C GLN A 220 -14.59 -15.74 -7.67
N ARG A 221 -15.23 -16.80 -7.15
CA ARG A 221 -16.70 -16.92 -7.19
C ARG A 221 -17.42 -15.78 -6.47
N SER A 222 -16.82 -15.21 -5.44
CA SER A 222 -17.40 -14.05 -4.74
C SER A 222 -17.28 -12.78 -5.56
N LEU A 223 -16.17 -12.57 -6.27
CA LEU A 223 -15.98 -11.48 -7.23
C LEU A 223 -16.99 -11.58 -8.38
N GLU A 224 -17.13 -12.75 -8.99
CA GLU A 224 -18.08 -13.00 -10.09
C GLU A 224 -19.53 -12.71 -9.67
N ARG A 225 -19.93 -13.09 -8.46
CA ARG A 225 -21.26 -12.76 -7.90
C ARG A 225 -21.48 -11.26 -7.69
N LEU A 226 -20.41 -10.50 -7.43
CA LEU A 226 -20.44 -9.04 -7.37
C LEU A 226 -20.46 -8.39 -8.75
N GLY A 227 -20.32 -9.16 -9.85
CA GLY A 227 -20.27 -8.65 -11.22
C GLY A 227 -18.87 -8.25 -11.67
N VAL A 228 -17.83 -8.61 -10.95
CA VAL A 228 -16.45 -8.48 -11.42
C VAL A 228 -16.14 -9.59 -12.40
N THR A 229 -15.47 -9.26 -13.50
CA THR A 229 -14.98 -10.21 -14.51
C THR A 229 -13.48 -10.42 -14.33
N PRO A 230 -13.02 -11.55 -13.74
CA PRO A 230 -11.61 -11.89 -13.70
C PRO A 230 -11.10 -12.27 -15.09
N MET A 231 -10.08 -11.56 -15.56
CA MET A 231 -9.35 -11.85 -16.80
C MET A 231 -8.00 -12.45 -16.43
N LEU A 232 -8.00 -13.76 -16.21
CA LEU A 232 -6.81 -14.52 -15.79
C LEU A 232 -5.94 -14.84 -17.01
N ARG A 233 -4.65 -15.13 -16.78
CA ARG A 233 -3.65 -15.40 -17.82
C ARG A 233 -3.59 -14.27 -18.86
N SER A 234 -3.83 -13.05 -18.41
CA SER A 234 -3.89 -11.85 -19.24
C SER A 234 -2.86 -10.83 -18.73
N THR A 235 -1.91 -10.48 -19.56
CA THR A 235 -0.86 -9.51 -19.25
C THR A 235 -1.18 -8.17 -19.91
N VAL A 236 -1.10 -7.08 -19.15
CA VAL A 236 -1.21 -5.72 -19.71
C VAL A 236 0.03 -5.43 -20.55
N VAL A 237 -0.17 -5.02 -21.81
CA VAL A 237 0.86 -4.71 -22.79
C VAL A 237 0.80 -3.26 -23.29
N GLY A 238 -0.21 -2.50 -22.88
CA GLY A 238 -0.34 -1.08 -23.20
C GLY A 238 -1.43 -0.42 -22.37
N VAL A 239 -1.19 0.82 -21.97
CA VAL A 239 -2.17 1.68 -21.29
C VAL A 239 -2.08 3.07 -21.90
N ASP A 240 -3.20 3.61 -22.30
CA ASP A 240 -3.34 4.98 -22.81
C ASP A 240 -4.55 5.68 -22.17
N ALA A 241 -4.81 6.92 -22.56
CA ALA A 241 -5.92 7.73 -22.02
C ALA A 241 -7.31 7.13 -22.28
N GLU A 242 -7.44 6.20 -23.22
CA GLU A 242 -8.72 5.70 -23.72
C GLU A 242 -8.91 4.20 -23.58
N SER A 243 -7.83 3.46 -23.27
CA SER A 243 -7.87 2.01 -23.29
C SER A 243 -6.79 1.34 -22.46
N VAL A 244 -7.01 0.06 -22.17
CA VAL A 244 -5.99 -0.89 -21.76
C VAL A 244 -5.87 -2.00 -22.80
N SER A 245 -4.66 -2.33 -23.20
CA SER A 245 -4.35 -3.45 -24.10
C SER A 245 -3.82 -4.61 -23.30
N ILE A 246 -4.38 -5.79 -23.51
CA ILE A 246 -3.98 -7.03 -22.83
C ILE A 246 -3.57 -8.08 -23.86
N ALA A 247 -2.60 -8.91 -23.50
CA ALA A 247 -2.23 -10.11 -24.24
C ALA A 247 -2.61 -11.36 -23.43
N ASP A 248 -3.22 -12.33 -24.11
CA ASP A 248 -3.49 -13.65 -23.53
C ASP A 248 -2.24 -14.57 -23.56
N ALA A 249 -2.36 -15.79 -23.02
CA ALA A 249 -1.28 -16.76 -23.01
C ALA A 249 -0.82 -17.22 -24.41
N ALA A 250 -1.64 -17.03 -25.45
CA ALA A 250 -1.31 -17.32 -26.84
C ALA A 250 -0.65 -16.12 -27.54
N GLY A 251 -0.53 -14.97 -26.88
CA GLY A 251 0.01 -13.74 -27.45
C GLY A 251 -1.00 -12.94 -28.26
N SER A 252 -2.28 -13.33 -28.26
CA SER A 252 -3.33 -12.56 -28.93
C SER A 252 -3.62 -11.29 -28.11
N THR A 253 -3.60 -10.14 -28.78
CA THR A 253 -3.79 -8.84 -28.11
C THR A 253 -5.23 -8.36 -28.29
N GLN A 254 -5.83 -7.91 -27.20
CA GLN A 254 -7.14 -7.26 -27.16
C GLN A 254 -7.01 -5.85 -26.61
N ARG A 255 -7.54 -4.86 -27.31
CA ARG A 255 -7.69 -3.49 -26.83
C ARG A 255 -9.08 -3.33 -26.22
N ILE A 256 -9.14 -2.87 -24.96
CA ILE A 256 -10.37 -2.69 -24.20
C ILE A 256 -10.56 -1.20 -23.95
N PRO A 257 -11.58 -0.56 -24.52
CA PRO A 257 -11.91 0.83 -24.23
C PRO A 257 -12.25 1.01 -22.73
N THR A 258 -11.52 1.90 -22.06
CA THR A 258 -11.72 2.27 -20.66
C THR A 258 -11.07 3.60 -20.38
N ARG A 259 -11.66 4.40 -19.48
CA ARG A 259 -11.12 5.67 -19.02
C ARG A 259 -10.57 5.58 -17.60
N THR A 260 -10.71 4.41 -16.95
CA THR A 260 -10.26 4.22 -15.56
C THR A 260 -9.48 2.93 -15.45
N VAL A 261 -8.16 3.07 -15.33
CA VAL A 261 -7.24 1.97 -15.03
C VAL A 261 -6.68 2.18 -13.63
N VAL A 262 -6.82 1.18 -12.76
CA VAL A 262 -6.26 1.14 -11.41
C VAL A 262 -5.12 0.12 -11.36
N TRP A 263 -3.92 0.59 -11.02
CA TRP A 263 -2.74 -0.26 -10.98
C TRP A 263 -2.51 -0.81 -9.58
N ALA A 264 -2.68 -2.12 -9.41
CA ALA A 264 -2.46 -2.85 -8.15
C ALA A 264 -1.42 -3.98 -8.32
N ALA A 265 -0.69 -3.99 -9.44
CA ALA A 265 0.30 -5.01 -9.79
C ALA A 265 1.73 -4.50 -9.56
N GLY A 266 2.58 -5.42 -9.07
CA GLY A 266 4.02 -5.16 -8.95
C GLY A 266 4.40 -4.13 -7.89
N VAL A 267 5.44 -4.45 -7.12
CA VAL A 267 6.08 -3.51 -6.18
C VAL A 267 7.59 -3.61 -6.31
N THR A 268 8.26 -2.49 -6.20
CA THR A 268 9.73 -2.40 -6.16
C THR A 268 10.15 -1.70 -4.87
N ALA A 269 11.34 -1.99 -4.39
CA ALA A 269 11.90 -1.34 -3.22
C ALA A 269 12.00 0.19 -3.39
N SER A 270 12.01 0.92 -2.30
CA SER A 270 12.28 2.36 -2.34
C SER A 270 13.66 2.64 -2.91
N LYS A 271 13.86 3.83 -3.47
CA LYS A 271 15.16 4.28 -3.99
C LYS A 271 16.26 4.23 -2.91
N LEU A 272 15.89 4.36 -1.64
CA LEU A 272 16.83 4.25 -0.52
C LEU A 272 17.49 2.87 -0.45
N GLY A 273 16.75 1.77 -0.74
CA GLY A 273 17.29 0.41 -0.80
C GLY A 273 18.35 0.25 -1.89
N VAL A 274 18.07 0.77 -3.08
CA VAL A 274 19.02 0.77 -4.20
C VAL A 274 20.28 1.55 -3.83
N ARG A 275 20.12 2.76 -3.27
CA ARG A 275 21.24 3.60 -2.86
C ARG A 275 22.12 2.96 -1.79
N LEU A 276 21.51 2.24 -0.83
CA LEU A 276 22.26 1.48 0.16
C LEU A 276 23.08 0.35 -0.47
N GLY A 277 22.54 -0.36 -1.45
CA GLY A 277 23.27 -1.37 -2.20
C GLY A 277 24.47 -0.80 -2.95
N GLU A 278 24.31 0.37 -3.58
CA GLU A 278 25.41 1.09 -4.27
C GLU A 278 26.53 1.50 -3.31
N LEU A 279 26.19 2.01 -2.13
CA LEU A 279 27.16 2.50 -1.14
C LEU A 279 27.90 1.38 -0.42
N THR A 280 27.25 0.25 -0.16
CA THR A 280 27.81 -0.85 0.65
C THR A 280 28.30 -2.04 -0.18
N GLY A 281 27.97 -2.09 -1.48
CA GLY A 281 28.17 -3.28 -2.30
C GLY A 281 27.23 -4.44 -1.91
N ALA A 282 26.24 -4.22 -1.07
CA ALA A 282 25.26 -5.25 -0.69
C ALA A 282 24.43 -5.67 -1.90
N GLU A 283 24.17 -6.98 -2.02
CA GLU A 283 23.42 -7.56 -3.13
C GLU A 283 22.00 -6.98 -3.25
N LEU A 284 21.63 -6.60 -4.46
CA LEU A 284 20.29 -6.14 -4.82
C LEU A 284 19.56 -7.21 -5.64
N ASP A 285 18.27 -7.44 -5.38
CA ASP A 285 17.44 -8.22 -6.29
C ASP A 285 16.88 -7.37 -7.44
N ARG A 286 16.18 -8.03 -8.38
CA ARG A 286 15.56 -7.35 -9.54
C ARG A 286 14.53 -6.27 -9.15
N SER A 287 14.01 -6.31 -7.93
CA SER A 287 13.08 -5.33 -7.38
C SER A 287 13.79 -4.25 -6.55
N GLY A 288 15.13 -4.20 -6.55
CA GLY A 288 15.93 -3.23 -5.80
C GLY A 288 15.96 -3.46 -4.29
N ARG A 289 15.61 -4.67 -3.80
CA ARG A 289 15.71 -4.99 -2.37
C ARG A 289 17.15 -5.27 -2.00
N VAL A 290 17.64 -4.58 -0.95
CA VAL A 290 19.00 -4.74 -0.45
C VAL A 290 19.11 -5.95 0.48
N ALA A 291 20.19 -6.69 0.36
CA ALA A 291 20.50 -7.79 1.28
C ALA A 291 20.94 -7.25 2.64
N VAL A 292 20.37 -7.79 3.71
CA VAL A 292 20.75 -7.47 5.10
C VAL A 292 21.16 -8.74 5.83
N GLU A 293 21.94 -8.58 6.88
CA GLU A 293 22.38 -9.65 7.76
C GLU A 293 21.21 -10.25 8.57
N PRO A 294 21.37 -11.41 9.23
CA PRO A 294 20.31 -12.03 10.02
C PRO A 294 19.78 -11.18 11.17
N ASP A 295 20.50 -10.15 11.59
CA ASP A 295 20.09 -9.15 12.59
C ASP A 295 19.54 -7.86 11.97
N LEU A 296 19.25 -7.88 10.66
CA LEU A 296 18.70 -6.76 9.87
C LEU A 296 19.67 -5.59 9.68
N THR A 297 20.96 -5.76 9.97
CA THR A 297 21.97 -4.72 9.70
C THR A 297 22.50 -4.82 8.27
N LEU A 298 23.06 -3.73 7.76
CA LEU A 298 23.76 -3.75 6.49
C LEU A 298 25.13 -4.42 6.65
N PRO A 299 25.59 -5.18 5.65
CA PRO A 299 26.93 -5.74 5.65
C PRO A 299 27.99 -4.65 5.84
N GLY A 300 28.90 -4.84 6.81
CA GLY A 300 29.95 -3.86 7.13
C GLY A 300 29.52 -2.67 7.98
N HIS A 301 28.21 -2.44 8.16
CA HIS A 301 27.65 -1.31 8.92
C HIS A 301 26.69 -1.80 10.02
N PRO A 302 27.21 -2.34 11.12
CA PRO A 302 26.37 -2.89 12.18
C PRO A 302 25.46 -1.84 12.85
N GLU A 303 25.79 -0.55 12.79
CA GLU A 303 25.00 0.56 13.32
C GLU A 303 23.79 0.90 12.43
N VAL A 304 23.70 0.37 11.20
CA VAL A 304 22.67 0.68 10.21
C VAL A 304 21.75 -0.52 9.99
N PHE A 305 20.51 -0.39 10.40
CA PHE A 305 19.45 -1.36 10.14
C PHE A 305 18.65 -0.95 8.90
N ALA A 306 18.34 -1.91 8.02
CA ALA A 306 17.35 -1.72 6.96
C ALA A 306 16.25 -2.76 7.10
N LEU A 307 14.99 -2.37 6.85
CA LEU A 307 13.84 -3.22 7.16
C LEU A 307 12.58 -2.93 6.29
N GLY A 308 11.64 -3.84 6.34
CA GLY A 308 10.38 -3.77 5.60
C GLY A 308 10.50 -4.28 4.16
N ASP A 309 9.70 -3.69 3.28
CA ASP A 309 9.55 -4.15 1.89
C ASP A 309 10.83 -3.94 1.04
N MET A 310 11.79 -3.20 1.54
CA MET A 310 13.02 -2.85 0.81
C MET A 310 14.19 -3.81 1.05
N VAL A 311 14.00 -4.91 1.82
CA VAL A 311 15.10 -5.80 2.19
C VAL A 311 14.86 -7.26 1.82
N ARG A 312 15.98 -7.99 1.65
CA ARG A 312 16.07 -9.45 1.72
C ARG A 312 16.96 -9.81 2.90
N VAL A 313 16.53 -10.76 3.71
CA VAL A 313 17.25 -11.12 4.94
C VAL A 313 18.09 -12.37 4.70
N ARG A 314 19.37 -12.32 5.08
CA ARG A 314 20.26 -13.48 5.02
C ARG A 314 19.87 -14.50 6.09
N GLY A 315 19.59 -15.73 5.68
CA GLY A 315 19.37 -16.87 6.56
C GLY A 315 20.66 -17.36 7.22
N ALA A 316 20.54 -18.21 8.20
CA ALA A 316 21.70 -18.82 8.88
C ALA A 316 22.55 -19.70 7.93
N ASP A 317 21.97 -20.20 6.86
CA ASP A 317 22.59 -20.99 5.79
C ASP A 317 23.19 -20.10 4.66
N GLY A 318 23.17 -18.77 4.82
CA GLY A 318 23.65 -17.81 3.84
C GLY A 318 22.65 -17.50 2.73
N THR A 319 21.51 -18.20 2.63
CA THR A 319 20.48 -17.91 1.62
C THR A 319 19.79 -16.57 1.86
N LEU A 320 19.42 -15.85 0.80
CA LEU A 320 18.68 -14.61 0.90
C LEU A 320 17.17 -14.88 0.78
N VAL A 321 16.45 -14.60 1.84
CA VAL A 321 15.00 -14.80 1.93
C VAL A 321 14.27 -13.50 1.68
N THR A 322 13.33 -13.52 0.72
CA THR A 322 12.38 -12.43 0.49
C THR A 322 11.09 -12.72 1.26
N TYR A 323 10.75 -11.86 2.19
CA TYR A 323 9.48 -11.96 2.93
C TYR A 323 8.36 -11.24 2.19
N PRO A 324 7.09 -11.62 2.40
CA PRO A 324 5.96 -10.91 1.81
C PRO A 324 5.97 -9.43 2.19
N GLY A 325 5.62 -8.54 1.23
CA GLY A 325 5.48 -7.11 1.46
C GLY A 325 4.18 -6.79 2.22
N VAL A 326 4.08 -7.26 3.46
CA VAL A 326 2.91 -7.06 4.32
C VAL A 326 3.29 -6.38 5.63
N ALA A 327 2.38 -5.60 6.18
CA ALA A 327 2.59 -4.83 7.41
C ALA A 327 3.16 -5.67 8.58
N PRO A 328 2.72 -6.93 8.85
CA PRO A 328 3.27 -7.74 9.93
C PRO A 328 4.77 -8.02 9.84
N VAL A 329 5.35 -8.15 8.64
CA VAL A 329 6.79 -8.31 8.45
C VAL A 329 7.52 -7.05 8.91
N ALA A 330 7.17 -5.90 8.34
CA ALA A 330 7.79 -4.62 8.67
C ALA A 330 7.64 -4.27 10.17
N MET A 331 6.46 -4.52 10.75
CA MET A 331 6.21 -4.30 12.19
C MET A 331 7.08 -5.17 13.09
N GLN A 332 7.26 -6.46 12.76
CA GLN A 332 8.12 -7.37 13.51
C GLN A 332 9.58 -6.97 13.37
N GLN A 333 10.03 -6.59 12.20
CA GLN A 333 11.39 -6.11 11.95
C GLN A 333 11.67 -4.80 12.71
N GLY A 334 10.74 -3.84 12.72
CA GLY A 334 10.89 -2.60 13.49
C GLY A 334 10.97 -2.85 14.99
N ARG A 335 10.18 -3.78 15.54
CA ARG A 335 10.26 -4.17 16.95
C ARG A 335 11.57 -4.85 17.27
N TYR A 336 12.07 -5.70 16.39
CA TYR A 336 13.34 -6.38 16.52
C TYR A 336 14.52 -5.39 16.49
N ALA A 337 14.53 -4.44 15.54
CA ALA A 337 15.58 -3.41 15.49
C ALA A 337 15.67 -2.62 16.80
N ALA A 338 14.53 -2.27 17.40
CA ALA A 338 14.49 -1.63 18.72
C ALA A 338 15.05 -2.54 19.83
N GLU A 339 14.74 -3.84 19.80
CA GLU A 339 15.27 -4.82 20.74
C GLU A 339 16.79 -4.99 20.56
N ALA A 340 17.28 -5.03 19.34
CA ALA A 340 18.70 -5.09 19.02
C ALA A 340 19.45 -3.84 19.54
N VAL A 341 18.87 -2.65 19.40
CA VAL A 341 19.42 -1.41 19.97
C VAL A 341 19.50 -1.50 21.50
N ARG A 342 18.44 -1.95 22.18
CA ARG A 342 18.47 -2.17 23.64
C ARG A 342 19.53 -3.17 24.05
N GLY A 343 19.65 -4.28 23.32
CA GLY A 343 20.67 -5.29 23.55
C GLY A 343 22.08 -4.69 23.51
N ARG A 344 22.36 -3.82 22.54
CA ARG A 344 23.65 -3.11 22.43
C ARG A 344 23.91 -2.17 23.60
N LEU A 345 22.90 -1.39 24.01
CA LEU A 345 22.99 -0.50 25.18
C LEU A 345 23.26 -1.28 26.47
N ALA A 346 22.67 -2.46 26.62
CA ALA A 346 22.83 -3.34 27.78
C ALA A 346 23.99 -4.34 27.62
N SER A 347 24.75 -4.30 26.53
CA SER A 347 25.81 -5.27 26.20
C SER A 347 25.31 -6.72 26.21
N THR A 348 24.06 -6.93 25.83
CA THR A 348 23.41 -8.26 25.74
C THR A 348 23.23 -8.68 24.29
N ARG A 349 23.39 -9.98 24.00
CA ARG A 349 23.23 -10.50 22.64
C ARG A 349 21.75 -10.75 22.35
N VAL A 350 21.25 -10.20 21.25
CA VAL A 350 19.93 -10.48 20.72
C VAL A 350 20.05 -11.56 19.64
N PRO A 351 19.22 -12.62 19.65
CA PRO A 351 19.27 -13.65 18.63
C PRO A 351 18.87 -13.11 17.26
N PRO A 352 19.27 -13.74 16.15
CA PRO A 352 18.86 -13.37 14.80
C PRO A 352 17.34 -13.24 14.63
N TRP A 353 16.90 -12.29 13.80
CA TRP A 353 15.48 -12.08 13.53
C TRP A 353 14.83 -13.29 12.86
N ARG A 354 13.61 -13.61 13.26
CA ARG A 354 12.79 -14.66 12.67
C ARG A 354 11.37 -14.17 12.46
N TYR A 355 10.84 -14.34 11.25
CA TYR A 355 9.46 -14.01 10.94
C TYR A 355 8.49 -15.00 11.58
N ARG A 356 7.50 -14.49 12.26
CA ARG A 356 6.33 -15.27 12.72
C ARG A 356 5.16 -14.93 11.81
N ASP A 357 4.82 -15.88 10.93
CA ASP A 357 3.71 -15.73 10.01
C ASP A 357 2.39 -15.51 10.77
N LYS A 358 1.67 -14.45 10.43
CA LYS A 358 0.37 -14.08 11.02
C LYS A 358 -0.80 -14.50 10.12
N GLY A 359 -0.51 -15.12 8.98
CA GLY A 359 -1.47 -15.47 7.96
C GLY A 359 -1.83 -14.32 7.03
N ASN A 360 -2.72 -14.62 6.08
CA ASN A 360 -3.18 -13.70 5.06
C ASN A 360 -4.70 -13.50 5.16
N LEU A 361 -5.13 -12.27 4.93
CA LEU A 361 -6.52 -11.84 4.94
C LEU A 361 -6.79 -10.98 3.72
N ALA A 362 -7.90 -11.22 3.03
CA ALA A 362 -8.38 -10.34 1.94
C ALA A 362 -9.90 -10.27 1.97
N THR A 363 -10.45 -9.06 1.93
CA THR A 363 -11.89 -8.87 1.75
C THR A 363 -12.22 -8.81 0.26
N ILE A 364 -13.43 -9.28 -0.09
CA ILE A 364 -13.90 -9.28 -1.47
C ILE A 364 -15.05 -8.29 -1.59
N GLY A 365 -15.86 -8.24 -0.56
CA GLY A 365 -17.01 -7.35 -0.48
C GLY A 365 -17.64 -7.46 0.90
N ARG A 366 -18.82 -6.86 1.07
CA ARG A 366 -19.55 -6.86 2.33
C ARG A 366 -19.94 -8.27 2.75
N GLY A 367 -19.51 -8.68 3.95
CA GLY A 367 -19.75 -10.02 4.47
C GLY A 367 -18.99 -11.13 3.72
N ALA A 368 -18.04 -10.78 2.84
CA ALA A 368 -17.29 -11.74 2.03
C ALA A 368 -15.79 -11.46 2.10
N ALA A 369 -15.04 -12.40 2.66
CA ALA A 369 -13.58 -12.37 2.75
C ALA A 369 -13.01 -13.79 2.69
N VAL A 370 -11.69 -13.88 2.58
CA VAL A 370 -10.92 -15.12 2.78
C VAL A 370 -9.81 -14.86 3.79
N ALA A 371 -9.53 -15.87 4.62
CA ALA A 371 -8.50 -15.83 5.64
C ALA A 371 -7.75 -17.14 5.69
N ASP A 372 -6.42 -17.09 5.62
CA ASP A 372 -5.51 -18.23 5.83
C ASP A 372 -4.65 -17.94 7.06
N ILE A 373 -5.14 -18.31 8.23
CA ILE A 373 -4.47 -18.13 9.52
C ILE A 373 -4.19 -19.51 10.08
N LYS A 374 -3.06 -20.09 9.69
CA LYS A 374 -2.70 -21.46 10.04
C LYS A 374 -2.90 -21.78 11.52
N PRO A 375 -3.58 -22.89 11.88
CA PRO A 375 -4.07 -23.96 10.98
C PRO A 375 -5.47 -23.70 10.39
N VAL A 376 -6.10 -22.57 10.66
CA VAL A 376 -7.51 -22.26 10.32
C VAL A 376 -7.61 -21.56 8.98
N ARG A 377 -8.54 -22.00 8.13
CA ARG A 377 -8.90 -21.36 6.86
C ARG A 377 -10.38 -20.98 6.88
N LEU A 378 -10.65 -19.66 6.79
CA LEU A 378 -12.00 -19.12 6.82
C LEU A 378 -12.38 -18.53 5.46
N SER A 379 -13.68 -18.48 5.18
CA SER A 379 -14.24 -17.78 4.02
C SER A 379 -15.65 -17.26 4.32
N GLY A 380 -16.13 -16.28 3.54
CA GLY A 380 -17.42 -15.67 3.72
C GLY A 380 -17.48 -14.76 4.95
N PHE A 381 -18.61 -14.77 5.66
CA PHE A 381 -18.90 -13.84 6.74
C PHE A 381 -17.92 -13.97 7.94
N LEU A 382 -17.56 -15.18 8.34
CA LEU A 382 -16.61 -15.39 9.45
C LEU A 382 -15.22 -14.83 9.12
N ALA A 383 -14.75 -15.04 7.88
CA ALA A 383 -13.49 -14.43 7.44
C ALA A 383 -13.58 -12.90 7.40
N TRP A 384 -14.74 -12.36 7.01
CA TRP A 384 -14.98 -10.92 6.98
C TRP A 384 -14.96 -10.30 8.39
N VAL A 385 -15.62 -10.92 9.37
CA VAL A 385 -15.55 -10.48 10.77
C VAL A 385 -14.11 -10.55 11.30
N THR A 386 -13.38 -11.62 10.99
CA THR A 386 -11.97 -11.75 11.37
C THR A 386 -11.13 -10.64 10.74
N TRP A 387 -11.34 -10.36 9.46
CA TRP A 387 -10.67 -9.27 8.75
C TRP A 387 -10.94 -7.91 9.43
N LEU A 388 -12.20 -7.64 9.76
CA LEU A 388 -12.65 -6.40 10.43
C LEU A 388 -11.94 -6.22 11.78
N VAL A 389 -11.97 -7.25 12.65
CA VAL A 389 -11.35 -7.21 13.99
C VAL A 389 -9.83 -6.99 13.88
N VAL A 390 -9.15 -7.72 12.98
CA VAL A 390 -7.69 -7.60 12.81
C VAL A 390 -7.32 -6.20 12.32
N HIS A 391 -8.01 -5.64 11.32
CA HIS A 391 -7.69 -4.32 10.78
C HIS A 391 -7.98 -3.21 11.80
N LEU A 392 -9.09 -3.31 12.53
CA LEU A 392 -9.39 -2.36 13.60
C LEU A 392 -8.37 -2.41 14.74
N TRP A 393 -7.88 -3.60 15.09
CA TRP A 393 -6.85 -3.77 16.12
C TRP A 393 -5.53 -3.08 15.77
N TYR A 394 -5.10 -3.19 14.50
CA TYR A 394 -3.85 -2.60 14.04
C TYR A 394 -3.95 -1.12 13.65
N LEU A 395 -5.15 -0.58 13.50
CA LEU A 395 -5.36 0.83 13.17
C LEU A 395 -4.82 1.73 14.31
N VAL A 396 -4.02 2.73 13.94
CA VAL A 396 -3.39 3.66 14.88
C VAL A 396 -4.40 4.75 15.31
N GLY A 397 -4.40 5.05 16.60
CA GLY A 397 -5.30 6.03 17.22
C GLY A 397 -6.62 5.40 17.70
N PHE A 398 -6.97 5.63 18.97
CA PHE A 398 -8.23 5.14 19.53
C PHE A 398 -9.43 5.78 18.83
N GLU A 399 -9.37 7.08 18.60
CA GLU A 399 -10.40 7.85 17.92
C GLU A 399 -10.67 7.28 16.51
N ASN A 400 -9.63 7.02 15.71
CA ASN A 400 -9.77 6.44 14.38
C ASN A 400 -10.43 5.05 14.43
N ARG A 401 -10.11 4.23 15.43
CA ARG A 401 -10.77 2.92 15.60
C ARG A 401 -12.27 3.04 15.82
N VAL A 402 -12.69 3.98 16.67
CA VAL A 402 -14.11 4.23 16.94
C VAL A 402 -14.80 4.76 15.69
N LEU A 403 -14.21 5.74 15.02
CA LEU A 403 -14.76 6.33 13.80
C LEU A 403 -14.91 5.29 12.68
N VAL A 404 -13.87 4.52 12.39
CA VAL A 404 -13.90 3.48 11.37
C VAL A 404 -14.91 2.39 11.71
N PHE A 405 -14.96 1.94 12.97
CA PHE A 405 -15.95 0.96 13.42
C PHE A 405 -17.38 1.45 13.21
N THR A 406 -17.68 2.67 13.64
CA THR A 406 -19.00 3.30 13.47
C THR A 406 -19.35 3.47 11.99
N ARG A 407 -18.39 3.94 11.18
CA ARG A 407 -18.55 4.10 9.74
C ARG A 407 -18.85 2.77 9.04
N TRP A 408 -18.13 1.72 9.39
CA TRP A 408 -18.38 0.37 8.85
C TRP A 408 -19.74 -0.16 9.27
N GLY A 409 -20.16 0.02 10.53
CA GLY A 409 -21.50 -0.36 11.00
C GLY A 409 -22.60 0.37 10.24
N PHE A 410 -22.47 1.69 10.07
CA PHE A 410 -23.42 2.48 9.28
C PHE A 410 -23.46 2.05 7.81
N SER A 411 -22.29 1.91 7.17
CA SER A 411 -22.20 1.47 5.78
C SER A 411 -22.72 0.05 5.57
N PHE A 412 -22.57 -0.84 6.55
CA PHE A 412 -23.10 -2.21 6.49
C PHE A 412 -24.63 -2.22 6.40
N VAL A 413 -25.30 -1.34 7.16
CA VAL A 413 -26.77 -1.27 7.21
C VAL A 413 -27.34 -0.47 6.03
N THR A 414 -26.76 0.71 5.74
CA THR A 414 -27.35 1.68 4.80
C THR A 414 -26.84 1.58 3.37
N HIS A 415 -25.73 0.86 3.13
CA HIS A 415 -25.02 0.84 1.85
C HIS A 415 -24.42 2.21 1.46
N GLY A 416 -24.53 3.21 2.34
CA GLY A 416 -24.07 4.56 2.12
C GLY A 416 -22.54 4.71 2.25
N ARG A 417 -21.94 5.52 1.40
CA ARG A 417 -20.54 5.95 1.44
C ARG A 417 -20.47 7.47 1.51
N GLY A 418 -20.03 8.00 2.65
CA GLY A 418 -20.07 9.44 2.90
C GLY A 418 -18.94 10.25 2.27
N ALA A 419 -17.85 9.61 1.82
CA ALA A 419 -16.67 10.29 1.30
C ALA A 419 -16.59 10.29 -0.25
N ARG A 420 -17.74 10.30 -0.93
CA ARG A 420 -17.85 10.33 -2.41
C ARG A 420 -17.65 11.74 -2.95
N LEU A 421 -16.46 12.28 -2.77
CA LEU A 421 -16.13 13.64 -3.20
C LEU A 421 -15.11 13.58 -4.34
N ILE A 422 -15.41 14.25 -5.45
CA ILE A 422 -14.45 14.57 -6.48
C ILE A 422 -13.72 15.83 -5.98
N THR A 423 -12.52 15.62 -5.44
CA THR A 423 -11.65 16.74 -5.05
C THR A 423 -10.74 17.07 -6.23
N ALA A 424 -10.49 18.35 -6.50
CA ALA A 424 -9.62 18.77 -7.58
C ALA A 424 -8.31 17.96 -7.54
N THR A 425 -8.04 17.23 -8.59
CA THR A 425 -6.73 16.65 -8.89
C THR A 425 -5.79 17.81 -9.20
N ALA A 426 -4.49 17.64 -8.94
CA ALA A 426 -3.43 18.63 -9.07
C ALA A 426 -3.60 19.59 -10.25
N PRO A 427 -3.11 20.85 -10.13
CA PRO A 427 -3.29 21.89 -11.15
C PRO A 427 -2.83 21.37 -12.51
N ASP A 428 -3.68 21.58 -13.49
CA ASP A 428 -3.40 21.34 -14.89
C ASP A 428 -2.10 22.09 -15.28
N LYS A 429 -1.06 21.34 -15.62
CA LYS A 429 0.23 21.91 -16.04
C LYS A 429 0.17 22.61 -17.42
N THR A 430 -1.03 22.85 -17.94
CA THR A 430 -1.24 23.43 -19.27
C THR A 430 -1.56 24.93 -19.27
N SER A 431 -1.50 25.66 -18.15
CA SER A 431 -1.83 27.09 -18.11
C SER A 431 -0.65 28.07 -17.99
N ASP A 432 0.60 27.60 -18.19
CA ASP A 432 1.77 28.51 -18.20
C ASP A 432 2.49 28.54 -19.56
N THR A 433 1.70 28.82 -20.60
CA THR A 433 2.22 29.31 -21.89
C THR A 433 1.30 30.42 -22.39
N ARG A 434 1.48 31.64 -21.83
CA ARG A 434 1.25 32.92 -22.49
C ARG A 434 2.28 33.92 -22.02
#